data_1d80b4b593c1de20175574b059b8a972
#
_entry.id   1d80b4b593c1de20175574b059b8a972
#
_cell.length_a   1.000
_cell.length_b   1.000
_cell.length_c   1.000
_cell.angle_alpha   90.00
_cell.angle_beta   90.00
_cell.angle_gamma   90.00
#
_symmetry.space_group_name_H-M   'P 1'
#
loop_
_entity.id
_entity.type
_entity.pdbx_description
1 polymer ?
#
loop_
_entity_poly.entity_id
_entity_poly.type
_entity_poly.pdbx_seq_one_letter_code
_entity_poly.pdbx_strand_id
1 'polypeptide(L)'
;AGRAFEQVRNSICYPNLNVKICATHSGISVGEDGASHQSVEDIAIMRSIPNMKVFQPCDAKETEEIIRAVANIEGPCYVRLGRASVDDVYDDNYKWELGKGSILKEGTKVCILATGLMVQECLKASKEMDDFDPTIVNISSIKPIDKDLILKLAKSHDVLVTCEEHSVIGGLGSAVAEVLAPTRIGCPVLMIG
;
A
#
# COMPACT_ATOMS: atom_id res chain seq x y z
N ALA A 1 1.88 10.59 -12.75
CA ALA A 1 2.15 9.25 -13.29
C ALA A 1 1.65 9.11 -14.73
N GLY A 2 0.41 9.49 -15.06
CA GLY A 2 -0.23 9.22 -16.34
C GLY A 2 0.56 9.65 -17.60
N ARG A 3 1.03 10.90 -17.67
CA ARG A 3 1.79 11.39 -18.84
C ARG A 3 3.11 10.67 -19.09
N ALA A 4 3.78 10.22 -18.04
CA ALA A 4 5.08 9.55 -18.15
C ALA A 4 4.95 8.01 -18.25
N PHE A 5 3.74 7.47 -18.25
CA PHE A 5 3.50 6.01 -18.18
C PHE A 5 4.24 5.23 -19.26
N GLU A 6 4.12 5.67 -20.50
CA GLU A 6 4.77 5.01 -21.64
C GLU A 6 6.30 5.05 -21.52
N GLN A 7 6.87 6.19 -21.13
CA GLN A 7 8.31 6.33 -20.92
C GLN A 7 8.80 5.45 -19.76
N VAL A 8 8.07 5.41 -18.66
CA VAL A 8 8.39 4.52 -17.53
C VAL A 8 8.34 3.06 -17.97
N ARG A 9 7.31 2.67 -18.72
CA ARG A 9 7.16 1.32 -19.24
C ARG A 9 8.31 0.92 -20.17
N ASN A 10 8.55 1.71 -21.22
CA ASN A 10 9.44 1.33 -22.31
C ASN A 10 10.90 1.70 -22.06
N SER A 11 11.16 2.84 -21.41
CA SER A 11 12.52 3.34 -21.23
C SER A 11 13.15 2.98 -19.89
N ILE A 12 12.34 2.56 -18.91
CA ILE A 12 12.82 2.19 -17.56
C ILE A 12 12.56 0.71 -17.26
N CYS A 13 11.29 0.29 -17.31
CA CYS A 13 10.92 -1.04 -16.86
C CYS A 13 11.22 -2.15 -17.84
N TYR A 14 11.03 -1.91 -19.15
CA TYR A 14 11.34 -2.91 -20.18
C TYR A 14 12.83 -3.32 -20.17
N PRO A 15 13.81 -2.37 -20.18
CA PRO A 15 15.21 -2.71 -20.04
C PRO A 15 15.64 -3.01 -18.59
N ASN A 16 14.71 -3.00 -17.63
CA ASN A 16 14.95 -3.25 -16.20
C ASN A 16 16.03 -2.34 -15.58
N LEU A 17 15.99 -1.05 -15.90
CA LEU A 17 16.96 -0.09 -15.39
C LEU A 17 16.81 0.15 -13.89
N ASN A 18 17.92 0.42 -13.22
CA ASN A 18 17.96 0.69 -11.78
C ASN A 18 17.52 2.14 -11.47
N VAL A 19 16.26 2.47 -11.74
CA VAL A 19 15.66 3.79 -11.54
C VAL A 19 14.64 3.77 -10.41
N LYS A 20 14.72 4.78 -9.50
CA LYS A 20 13.79 4.96 -8.38
C LYS A 20 12.94 6.20 -8.63
N ILE A 21 11.64 6.02 -8.75
CA ILE A 21 10.67 7.09 -8.94
C ILE A 21 9.98 7.32 -7.58
N CYS A 22 10.35 8.42 -6.92
CA CYS A 22 9.75 8.81 -5.63
C CYS A 22 8.81 9.99 -5.89
N ALA A 23 7.52 9.72 -6.06
CA ALA A 23 6.51 10.71 -6.38
C ALA A 23 5.75 11.17 -5.13
N THR A 24 5.70 12.47 -4.91
CA THR A 24 4.96 13.11 -3.81
C THR A 24 3.59 13.61 -4.27
N HIS A 25 2.76 14.02 -3.32
CA HIS A 25 1.45 14.64 -3.58
C HIS A 25 0.45 13.69 -4.23
N SER A 26 0.44 12.43 -3.81
CA SER A 26 -0.53 11.44 -4.27
C SER A 26 -1.84 11.51 -3.48
N GLY A 27 -2.91 10.98 -4.08
CA GLY A 27 -4.22 10.85 -3.43
C GLY A 27 -5.06 12.11 -3.44
N ILE A 28 -6.17 12.09 -2.69
CA ILE A 28 -7.10 13.21 -2.57
C ILE A 28 -6.66 14.24 -1.52
N SER A 29 -5.82 13.83 -0.56
CA SER A 29 -5.28 14.69 0.50
C SER A 29 -4.29 15.75 0.00
N VAL A 30 -3.99 15.79 -1.29
CA VAL A 30 -3.26 16.88 -1.94
C VAL A 30 -3.98 18.22 -1.75
N GLY A 31 -5.30 18.22 -1.59
CA GLY A 31 -6.10 19.35 -1.13
C GLY A 31 -6.28 20.45 -2.18
N GLU A 32 -5.74 21.65 -1.89
CA GLU A 32 -6.00 22.90 -2.61
C GLU A 32 -5.66 22.87 -4.11
N ASP A 33 -4.73 22.02 -4.54
CA ASP A 33 -4.36 21.88 -5.95
C ASP A 33 -5.50 21.31 -6.82
N GLY A 34 -6.52 20.75 -6.18
CA GLY A 34 -7.76 20.31 -6.78
C GLY A 34 -7.65 19.04 -7.62
N ALA A 35 -8.77 18.66 -8.23
CA ALA A 35 -8.96 17.36 -8.87
C ALA A 35 -7.96 17.03 -10.00
N SER A 36 -7.41 18.04 -10.68
CA SER A 36 -6.43 17.83 -11.75
C SER A 36 -5.06 17.34 -11.23
N HIS A 37 -4.81 17.50 -9.93
CA HIS A 37 -3.57 17.08 -9.26
C HIS A 37 -3.75 15.86 -8.34
N GLN A 38 -5.00 15.51 -8.02
CA GLN A 38 -5.34 14.35 -7.21
C GLN A 38 -5.09 13.06 -8.00
N SER A 39 -3.96 12.39 -7.72
CA SER A 39 -3.62 11.13 -8.37
C SER A 39 -4.18 9.97 -7.55
N VAL A 40 -5.22 9.33 -8.07
CA VAL A 40 -5.91 8.19 -7.45
C VAL A 40 -5.85 6.91 -8.30
N GLU A 41 -5.01 6.89 -9.33
CA GLU A 41 -4.83 5.78 -10.27
C GLU A 41 -3.36 5.33 -10.42
N ASP A 42 -2.45 6.01 -9.76
CA ASP A 42 -1.00 5.80 -9.96
C ASP A 42 -0.49 4.44 -9.46
N ILE A 43 -1.04 3.90 -8.36
CA ILE A 43 -0.73 2.54 -7.92
C ILE A 43 -1.13 1.54 -9.00
N ALA A 44 -2.35 1.65 -9.54
CA ALA A 44 -2.85 0.76 -10.58
C ALA A 44 -1.96 0.77 -11.82
N ILE A 45 -1.62 1.98 -12.29
CA ILE A 45 -0.75 2.20 -13.44
C ILE A 45 0.63 1.55 -13.21
N MET A 46 1.25 1.81 -12.06
CA MET A 46 2.61 1.30 -11.78
C MET A 46 2.61 -0.20 -11.50
N ARG A 47 1.57 -0.74 -10.83
CA ARG A 47 1.42 -2.18 -10.60
C ARG A 47 1.31 -2.97 -11.91
N SER A 48 0.67 -2.41 -12.93
CA SER A 48 0.49 -3.09 -14.22
C SER A 48 1.78 -3.27 -15.00
N ILE A 49 2.82 -2.47 -14.72
CA ILE A 49 4.08 -2.54 -15.48
C ILE A 49 4.95 -3.70 -14.98
N PRO A 50 5.39 -4.62 -15.89
CA PRO A 50 6.37 -5.65 -15.53
C PRO A 50 7.65 -5.03 -14.94
N ASN A 51 8.31 -5.76 -14.04
CA ASN A 51 9.54 -5.40 -13.31
C ASN A 51 9.38 -4.25 -12.30
N MET A 52 8.38 -3.37 -12.42
CA MET A 52 8.14 -2.29 -11.45
C MET A 52 7.78 -2.85 -10.07
N LYS A 53 8.48 -2.40 -9.04
CA LYS A 53 8.13 -2.60 -7.63
C LYS A 53 7.39 -1.35 -7.13
N VAL A 54 6.37 -1.52 -6.27
CA VAL A 54 5.49 -0.42 -5.84
C VAL A 54 5.37 -0.43 -4.32
N PHE A 55 5.69 0.72 -3.71
CA PHE A 55 5.70 0.91 -2.27
C PHE A 55 4.95 2.18 -1.88
N GLN A 56 4.27 2.14 -0.75
CA GLN A 56 3.62 3.31 -0.15
C GLN A 56 3.80 3.29 1.37
N PRO A 57 4.75 4.05 1.92
CA PRO A 57 4.94 4.16 3.36
C PRO A 57 3.77 4.87 4.04
N CYS A 58 3.55 4.57 5.33
CA CYS A 58 2.49 5.18 6.13
C CYS A 58 2.99 6.36 6.98
N ASP A 59 4.28 6.43 7.31
CA ASP A 59 4.85 7.50 8.13
C ASP A 59 6.27 7.89 7.71
N ALA A 60 6.89 8.82 8.44
CA ALA A 60 8.23 9.31 8.17
C ALA A 60 9.29 8.23 8.37
N LYS A 61 9.14 7.40 9.42
CA LYS A 61 10.10 6.34 9.75
C LYS A 61 10.09 5.22 8.71
N GLU A 62 8.93 4.76 8.31
CA GLU A 62 8.80 3.78 7.24
C GLU A 62 9.30 4.34 5.90
N THR A 63 9.06 5.63 5.63
CA THR A 63 9.60 6.31 4.45
C THR A 63 11.11 6.24 4.43
N GLU A 64 11.78 6.56 5.54
CA GLU A 64 13.25 6.49 5.66
C GLU A 64 13.76 5.07 5.38
N GLU A 65 13.18 4.07 6.01
CA GLU A 65 13.57 2.67 5.84
C GLU A 65 13.35 2.18 4.40
N ILE A 66 12.20 2.51 3.79
CA ILE A 66 11.92 2.17 2.38
C ILE A 66 12.92 2.85 1.44
N ILE A 67 13.19 4.15 1.61
CA ILE A 67 14.14 4.86 0.75
C ILE A 67 15.56 4.26 0.86
N ARG A 68 16.01 3.93 2.07
CA ARG A 68 17.30 3.24 2.29
C ARG A 68 17.31 1.86 1.61
N ALA A 69 16.23 1.11 1.73
CA ALA A 69 16.11 -0.21 1.13
C ALA A 69 16.09 -0.15 -0.41
N VAL A 70 15.26 0.73 -1.00
CA VAL A 70 15.14 0.82 -2.46
C VAL A 70 16.42 1.33 -3.14
N ALA A 71 17.26 2.09 -2.43
CA ALA A 71 18.58 2.48 -2.94
C ALA A 71 19.46 1.26 -3.25
N ASN A 72 19.27 0.14 -2.52
CA ASN A 72 20.02 -1.09 -2.66
C ASN A 72 19.28 -2.20 -3.45
N ILE A 73 18.02 -1.99 -3.80
CA ILE A 73 17.23 -2.95 -4.59
C ILE A 73 17.52 -2.72 -6.07
N GLU A 74 17.95 -3.74 -6.78
CA GLU A 74 18.14 -3.68 -8.23
C GLU A 74 16.80 -3.60 -8.98
N GLY A 75 16.81 -2.83 -10.08
CA GLY A 75 15.66 -2.61 -10.96
C GLY A 75 14.76 -1.45 -10.56
N PRO A 76 13.65 -1.24 -11.30
CA PRO A 76 12.79 -0.08 -11.12
C PRO A 76 11.92 -0.20 -9.87
N CYS A 77 11.80 0.93 -9.15
CA CYS A 77 10.92 1.08 -8.00
C CYS A 77 10.10 2.36 -8.11
N TYR A 78 8.85 2.29 -7.68
CA TYR A 78 7.97 3.42 -7.48
C TYR A 78 7.64 3.55 -6.00
N VAL A 79 8.01 4.67 -5.39
CA VAL A 79 7.67 5.00 -4.00
C VAL A 79 6.64 6.13 -4.02
N ARG A 80 5.46 5.83 -3.54
CA ARG A 80 4.32 6.73 -3.50
C ARG A 80 4.29 7.49 -2.18
N LEU A 81 4.42 8.80 -2.23
CA LEU A 81 4.46 9.66 -1.04
C LEU A 81 3.27 10.61 -1.02
N GLY A 82 2.70 10.83 0.16
CA GLY A 82 1.64 11.80 0.38
C GLY A 82 2.15 13.25 0.43
N ARG A 83 1.22 14.20 0.61
CA ARG A 83 1.50 15.61 0.91
C ARG A 83 1.25 15.94 2.39
N ALA A 84 0.19 15.36 2.95
CA ALA A 84 -0.21 15.65 4.32
C ALA A 84 0.86 15.22 5.33
N SER A 85 1.01 16.01 6.38
CA SER A 85 1.73 15.58 7.57
C SER A 85 0.94 14.45 8.25
N VAL A 86 1.65 13.45 8.72
CA VAL A 86 1.10 12.27 9.35
C VAL A 86 1.78 12.01 10.69
N ASP A 87 1.06 11.36 11.61
CA ASP A 87 1.62 10.96 12.89
C ASP A 87 2.56 9.76 12.73
N ASP A 88 3.52 9.60 13.63
CA ASP A 88 4.40 8.43 13.64
C ASP A 88 3.63 7.17 14.06
N VAL A 89 3.76 6.11 13.27
CA VAL A 89 3.24 4.77 13.53
C VAL A 89 4.35 3.89 14.10
N TYR A 90 5.56 4.07 13.59
CA TYR A 90 6.73 3.28 13.96
C TYR A 90 7.75 4.08 14.77
N ASP A 91 8.48 3.37 15.63
CA ASP A 91 9.60 3.91 16.39
C ASP A 91 10.95 3.75 15.66
N ASP A 92 12.03 4.21 16.28
CA ASP A 92 13.37 4.16 15.71
C ASP A 92 13.95 2.73 15.53
N ASN A 93 13.34 1.74 16.15
CA ASN A 93 13.76 0.34 16.03
C ASN A 93 13.11 -0.37 14.84
N TYR A 94 12.13 0.26 14.19
CA TYR A 94 11.46 -0.32 13.05
C TYR A 94 12.43 -0.63 11.92
N LYS A 95 12.23 -1.81 11.32
CA LYS A 95 12.96 -2.26 10.14
C LYS A 95 11.98 -2.73 9.08
N TRP A 96 12.07 -2.11 7.93
CA TRP A 96 11.24 -2.50 6.79
C TRP A 96 11.86 -3.69 6.05
N GLU A 97 11.00 -4.60 5.60
CA GLU A 97 11.38 -5.76 4.80
C GLU A 97 10.56 -5.81 3.50
N LEU A 98 11.27 -6.02 2.37
CA LEU A 98 10.66 -6.10 1.04
C LEU A 98 9.59 -7.20 0.97
N GLY A 99 8.39 -6.83 0.54
CA GLY A 99 7.30 -7.78 0.35
C GLY A 99 6.65 -8.25 1.64
N LYS A 100 6.91 -7.59 2.76
CA LYS A 100 6.28 -7.89 4.06
C LYS A 100 5.30 -6.82 4.48
N GLY A 101 4.21 -7.25 5.10
CA GLY A 101 3.26 -6.39 5.81
C GLY A 101 3.49 -6.45 7.32
N SER A 102 3.05 -5.43 8.04
CA SER A 102 3.20 -5.32 9.49
C SER A 102 1.85 -5.33 10.19
N ILE A 103 1.65 -6.26 11.14
CA ILE A 103 0.47 -6.23 12.03
C ILE A 103 0.74 -5.18 13.11
N LEU A 104 -0.06 -4.11 13.11
CA LEU A 104 0.07 -3.00 14.05
C LEU A 104 -0.82 -3.19 15.28
N LYS A 105 -1.93 -3.89 15.11
CA LYS A 105 -2.87 -4.23 16.17
C LYS A 105 -3.45 -5.60 15.87
N GLU A 106 -3.41 -6.50 16.83
CA GLU A 106 -4.13 -7.76 16.75
C GLU A 106 -5.57 -7.58 17.23
N GLY A 107 -6.49 -8.27 16.60
CA GLY A 107 -7.90 -8.24 16.91
C GLY A 107 -8.59 -9.54 16.48
N THR A 108 -9.91 -9.48 16.31
CA THR A 108 -10.72 -10.66 15.98
C THR A 108 -11.67 -10.37 14.80
N LYS A 109 -12.11 -11.42 14.11
CA LYS A 109 -13.15 -11.41 13.06
C LYS A 109 -12.87 -10.51 11.84
N VAL A 110 -12.57 -9.24 12.05
CA VAL A 110 -12.33 -8.26 10.98
C VAL A 110 -10.85 -7.95 10.88
N CYS A 111 -10.29 -7.99 9.68
CA CYS A 111 -8.91 -7.55 9.44
C CYS A 111 -8.91 -6.41 8.44
N ILE A 112 -8.33 -5.28 8.83
CA ILE A 112 -8.18 -4.09 7.98
C ILE A 112 -6.74 -4.01 7.46
N LEU A 113 -6.59 -4.11 6.16
CA LEU A 113 -5.35 -3.97 5.43
C LEU A 113 -5.29 -2.54 4.86
N ALA A 114 -4.39 -1.72 5.34
CA ALA A 114 -4.30 -0.33 4.92
C ALA A 114 -2.93 0.00 4.33
N THR A 115 -2.83 1.09 3.58
CA THR A 115 -1.57 1.59 3.02
C THR A 115 -1.52 3.11 3.09
N GLY A 116 -0.30 3.66 3.24
CA GLY A 116 -0.09 5.11 3.33
C GLY A 116 -0.86 5.78 4.47
N LEU A 117 -1.39 6.97 4.22
CA LEU A 117 -2.19 7.76 5.18
C LEU A 117 -3.31 6.95 5.83
N MET A 118 -3.95 6.04 5.08
CA MET A 118 -5.10 5.28 5.59
C MET A 118 -4.75 4.35 6.76
N VAL A 119 -3.48 4.01 6.96
CA VAL A 119 -3.04 3.22 8.12
C VAL A 119 -3.37 3.96 9.42
N GLN A 120 -3.07 5.25 9.50
CA GLN A 120 -3.34 6.07 10.68
C GLN A 120 -4.83 6.28 10.89
N GLU A 121 -5.57 6.51 9.82
CA GLU A 121 -7.02 6.66 9.89
C GLU A 121 -7.69 5.38 10.38
N CYS A 122 -7.24 4.21 9.94
CA CYS A 122 -7.71 2.92 10.43
C CYS A 122 -7.36 2.68 11.91
N LEU A 123 -6.15 3.09 12.33
CA LEU A 123 -5.75 3.02 13.75
C LEU A 123 -6.60 3.95 14.63
N LYS A 124 -6.92 5.17 14.16
CA LYS A 124 -7.82 6.11 14.85
C LYS A 124 -9.23 5.53 14.93
N ALA A 125 -9.80 5.12 13.80
CA ALA A 125 -11.14 4.54 13.74
C ALA A 125 -11.29 3.30 14.64
N SER A 126 -10.26 2.45 14.71
CA SER A 126 -10.30 1.24 15.55
C SER A 126 -10.44 1.52 17.05
N LYS A 127 -10.11 2.74 17.51
CA LYS A 127 -10.29 3.16 18.92
C LYS A 127 -11.72 3.62 19.21
N GLU A 128 -12.51 3.90 18.18
CA GLU A 128 -13.90 4.35 18.28
C GLU A 128 -14.89 3.21 17.99
N MET A 129 -14.40 2.01 17.70
CA MET A 129 -15.21 0.82 17.42
C MET A 129 -15.42 -0.01 18.69
N ASP A 130 -16.39 0.37 19.52
CA ASP A 130 -16.68 -0.30 20.79
C ASP A 130 -17.09 -1.78 20.63
N ASP A 131 -17.80 -2.12 19.55
CA ASP A 131 -18.33 -3.46 19.28
C ASP A 131 -17.41 -4.34 18.43
N PHE A 132 -16.35 -3.78 17.89
CA PHE A 132 -15.43 -4.46 16.98
C PHE A 132 -13.97 -4.22 17.41
N ASP A 133 -13.23 -5.30 17.49
CA ASP A 133 -11.80 -5.26 17.73
C ASP A 133 -11.06 -5.75 16.48
N PRO A 134 -10.83 -4.88 15.47
CA PRO A 134 -10.22 -5.31 14.22
C PRO A 134 -8.72 -5.49 14.35
N THR A 135 -8.18 -6.47 13.61
CA THR A 135 -6.77 -6.54 13.31
C THR A 135 -6.42 -5.42 12.32
N ILE A 136 -5.38 -4.63 12.58
CA ILE A 136 -4.91 -3.56 11.69
C ILE A 136 -3.55 -3.94 11.14
N VAL A 137 -3.43 -3.90 9.82
CA VAL A 137 -2.21 -4.30 9.10
C VAL A 137 -1.78 -3.19 8.14
N ASN A 138 -0.53 -2.80 8.22
CA ASN A 138 0.08 -1.94 7.22
C ASN A 138 0.65 -2.78 6.07
N ILE A 139 0.24 -2.48 4.84
CA ILE A 139 0.75 -3.06 3.59
C ILE A 139 1.46 -1.96 2.79
N SER A 140 2.68 -1.65 3.17
CA SER A 140 3.49 -0.66 2.45
C SER A 140 4.15 -1.21 1.19
N SER A 141 4.37 -2.53 1.11
CA SER A 141 4.82 -3.21 -0.10
C SER A 141 3.61 -3.72 -0.89
N ILE A 142 3.22 -3.00 -1.94
CA ILE A 142 2.04 -3.34 -2.75
C ILE A 142 2.43 -4.29 -3.89
N LYS A 143 3.66 -4.15 -4.39
CA LYS A 143 4.25 -5.07 -5.38
C LYS A 143 5.77 -5.15 -5.18
N PRO A 144 6.30 -6.31 -4.73
CA PRO A 144 5.57 -7.53 -4.37
C PRO A 144 4.73 -7.35 -3.10
N ILE A 145 3.60 -8.02 -3.01
CA ILE A 145 2.73 -8.01 -1.83
C ILE A 145 2.99 -9.24 -0.95
N ASP A 146 2.78 -9.14 0.36
CA ASP A 146 2.91 -10.25 1.31
C ASP A 146 1.76 -11.25 1.18
N LYS A 147 1.91 -12.18 0.25
CA LYS A 147 0.91 -13.22 -0.02
C LYS A 147 0.67 -14.12 1.17
N ASP A 148 1.73 -14.49 1.88
CA ASP A 148 1.65 -15.45 3.00
C ASP A 148 0.87 -14.84 4.16
N LEU A 149 1.14 -13.57 4.49
CA LEU A 149 0.39 -12.84 5.50
C LEU A 149 -1.09 -12.72 5.11
N ILE A 150 -1.41 -12.31 3.89
CA ILE A 150 -2.79 -12.16 3.42
C ILE A 150 -3.53 -13.49 3.50
N LEU A 151 -2.92 -14.59 3.06
CA LEU A 151 -3.52 -15.93 3.13
C LEU A 151 -3.73 -16.40 4.58
N LYS A 152 -2.81 -16.09 5.48
CA LYS A 152 -2.93 -16.37 6.90
C LYS A 152 -4.12 -15.61 7.49
N LEU A 153 -4.20 -14.30 7.23
CA LEU A 153 -5.27 -13.44 7.73
C LEU A 153 -6.64 -13.83 7.18
N ALA A 154 -6.74 -14.16 5.90
CA ALA A 154 -7.99 -14.62 5.28
C ALA A 154 -8.51 -15.96 5.82
N LYS A 155 -7.64 -16.78 6.44
CA LYS A 155 -8.05 -18.03 7.10
C LYS A 155 -8.49 -17.82 8.54
N SER A 156 -8.06 -16.75 9.18
CA SER A 156 -8.28 -16.49 10.60
C SER A 156 -9.32 -15.40 10.89
N HIS A 157 -9.81 -14.71 9.85
CA HIS A 157 -10.78 -13.64 9.98
C HIS A 157 -12.01 -13.90 9.10
N ASP A 158 -13.16 -13.37 9.50
CA ASP A 158 -14.42 -13.53 8.78
C ASP A 158 -14.48 -12.65 7.51
N VAL A 159 -13.76 -11.52 7.53
CA VAL A 159 -13.70 -10.54 6.44
C VAL A 159 -12.38 -9.79 6.44
N LEU A 160 -11.85 -9.54 5.25
CA LEU A 160 -10.79 -8.56 5.03
C LEU A 160 -11.39 -7.24 4.52
N VAL A 161 -10.92 -6.14 5.05
CA VAL A 161 -11.25 -4.79 4.58
C VAL A 161 -9.97 -4.16 4.06
N THR A 162 -9.95 -3.61 2.85
CA THR A 162 -8.80 -2.85 2.36
C THR A 162 -9.11 -1.37 2.38
N CYS A 163 -8.15 -0.56 2.84
CA CYS A 163 -8.28 0.88 2.93
C CYS A 163 -7.10 1.55 2.22
N GLU A 164 -7.41 2.36 1.22
CA GLU A 164 -6.42 3.05 0.40
C GLU A 164 -6.92 4.42 -0.05
N GLU A 165 -6.06 5.40 -0.10
CA GLU A 165 -6.33 6.71 -0.70
C GLU A 165 -6.04 6.65 -2.21
N HIS A 166 -6.80 5.81 -2.91
CA HIS A 166 -6.63 5.48 -4.31
C HIS A 166 -7.92 4.81 -4.81
N SER A 167 -8.16 4.78 -6.10
CA SER A 167 -9.25 3.97 -6.66
C SER A 167 -9.10 2.51 -6.27
N VAL A 168 -10.16 1.86 -5.84
CA VAL A 168 -10.17 0.41 -5.55
C VAL A 168 -9.81 -0.44 -6.77
N ILE A 169 -9.98 0.12 -7.98
CA ILE A 169 -9.66 -0.57 -9.24
C ILE A 169 -8.15 -0.53 -9.47
N GLY A 170 -7.51 -1.67 -9.38
CA GLY A 170 -6.07 -1.81 -9.59
C GLY A 170 -5.18 -1.42 -8.41
N GLY A 171 -5.75 -0.90 -7.30
CA GLY A 171 -5.04 -0.52 -6.10
C GLY A 171 -4.72 -1.68 -5.15
N LEU A 172 -4.67 -1.38 -3.84
CA LEU A 172 -4.41 -2.36 -2.78
C LEU A 172 -5.50 -3.44 -2.73
N GLY A 173 -6.79 -3.03 -2.78
CA GLY A 173 -7.91 -3.96 -2.76
C GLY A 173 -7.84 -4.98 -3.88
N SER A 174 -7.55 -4.52 -5.11
CA SER A 174 -7.32 -5.40 -6.24
C SER A 174 -6.13 -6.35 -6.01
N ALA A 175 -5.01 -5.86 -5.44
CA ALA A 175 -3.84 -6.69 -5.15
C ALA A 175 -4.14 -7.80 -4.14
N VAL A 176 -4.94 -7.50 -3.11
CA VAL A 176 -5.40 -8.49 -2.13
C VAL A 176 -6.33 -9.52 -2.78
N ALA A 177 -7.28 -9.07 -3.60
CA ALA A 177 -8.18 -9.96 -4.34
C ALA A 177 -7.42 -10.89 -5.28
N GLU A 178 -6.40 -10.41 -5.98
CA GLU A 178 -5.53 -11.21 -6.85
C GLU A 178 -4.79 -12.33 -6.09
N VAL A 179 -4.44 -12.11 -4.81
CA VAL A 179 -3.84 -13.15 -3.95
C VAL A 179 -4.86 -14.23 -3.60
N LEU A 180 -6.10 -13.85 -3.32
CA LEU A 180 -7.14 -14.78 -2.87
C LEU A 180 -7.81 -15.53 -4.02
N ALA A 181 -7.98 -14.90 -5.18
CA ALA A 181 -8.72 -15.45 -6.33
C ALA A 181 -8.27 -16.86 -6.77
N PRO A 182 -6.98 -17.22 -6.80
CA PRO A 182 -6.54 -18.56 -7.18
C PRO A 182 -6.70 -19.60 -6.05
N THR A 183 -7.21 -19.22 -4.89
CA THR A 183 -7.35 -20.09 -3.71
C THR A 183 -8.79 -20.57 -3.54
N ARG A 184 -9.01 -21.48 -2.56
CA ARG A 184 -10.34 -21.91 -2.14
C ARG A 184 -10.77 -21.23 -0.82
N ILE A 185 -10.10 -20.16 -0.41
CA ILE A 185 -10.41 -19.43 0.81
C ILE A 185 -11.61 -18.54 0.52
N GLY A 186 -12.73 -18.81 1.19
CA GLY A 186 -14.00 -18.08 1.01
C GLY A 186 -14.09 -16.83 1.91
N CYS A 187 -13.01 -16.07 2.08
CA CYS A 187 -13.02 -14.86 2.88
C CYS A 187 -13.44 -13.66 2.00
N PRO A 188 -14.54 -12.97 2.30
CA PRO A 188 -14.93 -11.78 1.56
C PRO A 188 -13.93 -10.64 1.75
N VAL A 189 -13.80 -9.80 0.71
CA VAL A 189 -12.97 -8.60 0.74
C VAL A 189 -13.86 -7.38 0.47
N LEU A 190 -13.91 -6.46 1.42
CA LEU A 190 -14.52 -5.14 1.27
C LEU A 190 -13.43 -4.14 0.92
N MET A 191 -13.65 -3.33 -0.11
CA MET A 191 -12.66 -2.36 -0.58
C MET A 191 -13.15 -0.94 -0.33
N ILE A 192 -12.33 -0.14 0.36
CA ILE A 192 -12.52 1.28 0.64
C ILE A 192 -11.38 2.04 -0.01
N GLY A 193 -11.74 3.00 -0.91
CA GLY A 193 -10.78 3.82 -1.64
C GLY A 193 -11.44 4.90 -2.48
#